data_26508bd2928f4857dac00c1e584d38cc
#
_entry.id   26508bd2928f4857dac00c1e584d38cc
#
_cell.length_a   1.000
_cell.length_b   1.000
_cell.length_c   1.000
_cell.angle_alpha   90.00
_cell.angle_beta   90.00
_cell.angle_gamma   90.00
#
_symmetry.space_group_name_H-M   'P 1'
#
loop_
_entity.id
_entity.type
_entity.pdbx_description
1 polymer ?
#
loop_
_entity_poly.entity_id
_entity_poly.type
_entity_poly.pdbx_seq_one_letter_code
_entity_poly.pdbx_strand_id
1 'polypeptide(L)'
;ESSAYCLLASAQVNDILKSVVNKLISSISDEEIDNVCVKYSSGIKYNASLTERIEDNLALIILGIAIAILLIVLGYVVISKKTNALIQSKENEILRRKVEIDKLTGLYNIDIFYEKVAERLRISDEEFYIMNININRLKVVNDIYGIEEGDELIKHVADRLKMFRDSQTDGDNILLARMSDDNFFALLTKEQYDLIKTFDLVDDYHLKINITVRTGLYLVDDRTLPINIMCDRAQMATDTVKEGMKKVGIYSRQQGDQLIFEQNILNDINGAMEQGQIVIYIQPKYDVVHKKIVGGESLVRWLHPKFGMIPPFKFITVLEKNNYITRLDYYVWEKTCQLLRYLKDKNGSVLPISVNVSRVNFYTTNLVSNLLKLVEKYNLEPKDLQLEITETVYTEEKQVIYSIISELQEAGFKILMDDFGSGYSSLNMLKDAPIDVLKLDMA
;
A
#
# COMPACT_ATOMS: atom_id res chain seq x y z
N GLU A 1 79.05 47.19 -34.92
CA GLU A 1 77.69 46.88 -35.40
C GLU A 1 76.78 46.66 -34.19
N SER A 2 75.91 47.64 -33.92
CA SER A 2 74.90 47.57 -32.85
C SER A 2 73.76 46.64 -33.29
N SER A 3 73.72 45.47 -32.76
CA SER A 3 72.60 44.56 -32.95
C SER A 3 71.44 45.02 -32.06
N ALA A 4 70.42 45.56 -32.67
CA ALA A 4 69.19 45.85 -31.91
C ALA A 4 68.37 44.61 -31.73
N TYR A 5 68.12 44.20 -30.49
CA TYR A 5 67.23 43.14 -30.14
C TYR A 5 65.82 43.72 -29.99
N CYS A 6 64.82 43.14 -30.71
CA CYS A 6 63.43 43.50 -30.58
C CYS A 6 62.65 42.42 -29.87
N LEU A 7 61.92 42.76 -28.85
CA LEU A 7 60.94 41.88 -28.22
C LEU A 7 59.61 42.00 -28.97
N LEU A 8 59.17 40.93 -29.64
CA LEU A 8 57.91 40.85 -30.33
C LEU A 8 56.83 40.32 -29.34
N ALA A 9 55.86 41.17 -29.04
CA ALA A 9 54.70 40.74 -28.27
C ALA A 9 53.53 40.41 -29.18
N SER A 10 52.79 39.31 -28.92
CA SER A 10 51.57 38.91 -29.62
C SER A 10 50.49 40.00 -29.50
N ALA A 11 49.67 40.15 -30.53
CA ALA A 11 48.56 41.11 -30.55
C ALA A 11 47.50 40.93 -29.43
N GLN A 12 47.54 39.81 -28.71
CA GLN A 12 46.63 39.50 -27.58
C GLN A 12 47.16 39.89 -26.20
N VAL A 13 48.34 40.49 -26.13
CA VAL A 13 48.91 40.90 -24.83
C VAL A 13 48.30 42.21 -24.38
N ASN A 14 47.79 42.24 -23.15
CA ASN A 14 47.19 43.41 -22.52
C ASN A 14 48.15 44.62 -22.56
N ASP A 15 47.61 45.81 -22.94
CA ASP A 15 48.38 47.05 -23.10
C ASP A 15 49.08 47.47 -21.79
N ILE A 16 48.58 47.10 -20.63
CA ILE A 16 49.22 47.30 -19.33
C ILE A 16 50.53 46.51 -19.27
N LEU A 17 50.55 45.27 -19.74
CA LEU A 17 51.75 44.40 -19.71
C LEU A 17 52.78 44.89 -20.71
N LYS A 18 52.37 45.39 -21.89
CA LYS A 18 53.26 46.07 -22.88
C LYS A 18 53.92 47.31 -22.29
N SER A 19 53.15 48.14 -21.59
CA SER A 19 53.64 49.35 -20.91
C SER A 19 54.62 49.04 -19.82
N VAL A 20 54.37 48.00 -19.00
CA VAL A 20 55.28 47.53 -17.93
C VAL A 20 56.59 46.99 -18.52
N VAL A 21 56.49 46.17 -19.57
CA VAL A 21 57.67 45.59 -20.23
C VAL A 21 58.51 46.67 -20.89
N ASN A 22 57.90 47.65 -21.58
CA ASN A 22 58.63 48.76 -22.16
C ASN A 22 59.32 49.64 -21.09
N LYS A 23 58.66 49.86 -19.97
CA LYS A 23 59.20 50.62 -18.83
C LYS A 23 60.40 49.89 -18.16
N LEU A 24 60.35 48.57 -18.09
CA LEU A 24 61.42 47.72 -17.62
C LEU A 24 62.62 47.74 -18.58
N ILE A 25 62.34 47.63 -19.88
CA ILE A 25 63.46 47.70 -20.91
C ILE A 25 64.12 49.09 -20.89
N SER A 26 63.33 50.18 -20.77
CA SER A 26 63.88 51.55 -20.74
C SER A 26 64.59 51.89 -19.39
N SER A 27 64.44 51.06 -18.35
CA SER A 27 65.12 51.28 -17.07
C SER A 27 66.47 50.54 -16.98
N ILE A 28 66.82 49.72 -17.96
CA ILE A 28 68.11 49.01 -18.02
C ILE A 28 69.10 50.00 -18.63
N SER A 29 70.17 50.30 -17.91
CA SER A 29 71.20 51.17 -18.35
C SER A 29 72.09 50.50 -19.41
N ASP A 30 72.62 51.29 -20.34
CA ASP A 30 73.54 50.80 -21.37
C ASP A 30 74.79 50.12 -20.77
N GLU A 31 75.18 50.51 -19.56
CA GLU A 31 76.23 49.92 -18.77
C GLU A 31 75.88 48.52 -18.28
N GLU A 32 74.66 48.28 -17.90
CA GLU A 32 74.17 46.96 -17.51
C GLU A 32 74.08 46.01 -18.72
N ILE A 33 73.67 46.51 -19.89
CA ILE A 33 73.64 45.75 -21.13
C ILE A 33 75.08 45.36 -21.55
N ASP A 34 75.99 46.33 -21.52
CA ASP A 34 77.40 46.06 -21.85
C ASP A 34 78.10 45.08 -20.90
N ASN A 35 77.77 45.13 -19.60
CA ASN A 35 78.29 44.17 -18.61
C ASN A 35 77.80 42.74 -18.85
N VAL A 36 76.48 42.61 -19.25
CA VAL A 36 75.94 41.32 -19.65
C VAL A 36 76.57 40.81 -20.93
N CYS A 37 76.73 41.66 -21.93
CA CYS A 37 77.32 41.32 -23.19
C CYS A 37 78.84 40.89 -23.01
N VAL A 38 79.58 41.61 -22.21
CA VAL A 38 80.99 41.26 -21.88
C VAL A 38 81.04 39.92 -21.12
N LYS A 39 80.12 39.69 -20.22
CA LYS A 39 80.08 38.49 -19.41
C LYS A 39 79.74 37.23 -20.22
N TYR A 40 78.91 37.34 -21.23
CA TYR A 40 78.59 36.21 -22.11
C TYR A 40 79.55 36.06 -23.34
N SER A 41 80.20 37.11 -23.77
CA SER A 41 81.12 37.05 -24.87
C SER A 41 82.55 36.49 -24.45
N SER A 42 82.84 36.52 -23.15
CA SER A 42 84.17 36.09 -22.62
C SER A 42 84.25 34.60 -22.32
N GLY A 43 83.24 33.78 -22.60
CA GLY A 43 83.26 32.34 -22.39
C GLY A 43 83.45 31.88 -20.95
N ILE A 44 83.28 32.79 -19.97
CA ILE A 44 83.37 32.45 -18.55
C ILE A 44 82.09 31.79 -18.13
N LYS A 45 82.17 30.53 -17.70
CA LYS A 45 81.01 29.84 -17.08
C LYS A 45 80.63 30.59 -15.83
N TYR A 46 79.50 31.36 -15.92
CA TYR A 46 78.97 32.02 -14.78
C TYR A 46 78.27 30.99 -13.85
N ASN A 47 78.88 30.75 -12.69
CA ASN A 47 78.24 30.03 -11.63
C ASN A 47 77.38 31.00 -10.82
N ALA A 48 76.13 31.19 -11.22
CA ALA A 48 75.17 32.02 -10.45
C ALA A 48 75.18 31.57 -8.99
N SER A 49 75.27 32.53 -8.08
CA SER A 49 75.13 32.28 -6.64
C SER A 49 73.80 31.69 -6.32
N LEU A 50 73.63 31.05 -5.18
CA LEU A 50 72.35 30.43 -4.76
C LEU A 50 71.27 31.48 -4.66
N THR A 51 71.60 32.72 -4.28
CA THR A 51 70.69 33.86 -4.21
C THR A 51 70.21 34.29 -5.61
N GLU A 52 71.07 34.40 -6.61
CA GLU A 52 70.65 34.72 -7.97
C GLU A 52 69.78 33.64 -8.61
N ARG A 53 70.08 32.34 -8.35
CA ARG A 53 69.21 31.24 -8.79
C ARG A 53 67.85 31.25 -8.16
N ILE A 54 67.72 31.72 -6.90
CA ILE A 54 66.46 31.87 -6.21
C ILE A 54 65.67 33.05 -6.78
N GLU A 55 66.32 34.20 -7.05
CA GLU A 55 65.68 35.36 -7.62
C GLU A 55 65.16 35.10 -9.03
N ASP A 56 65.95 34.46 -9.89
CA ASP A 56 65.56 34.09 -11.26
C ASP A 56 64.36 33.09 -11.31
N ASN A 57 64.22 32.30 -10.26
CA ASN A 57 63.15 31.32 -10.21
C ASN A 57 62.09 31.60 -9.13
N LEU A 58 62.09 32.80 -8.52
CA LEU A 58 61.25 33.17 -7.39
C LEU A 58 59.75 32.94 -7.68
N ALA A 59 59.32 33.31 -8.90
CA ALA A 59 57.93 33.12 -9.32
C ALA A 59 57.53 31.63 -9.41
N LEU A 60 58.44 30.76 -9.87
CA LEU A 60 58.20 29.32 -9.95
C LEU A 60 58.20 28.67 -8.56
N ILE A 61 59.02 29.15 -7.63
CA ILE A 61 59.06 28.70 -6.24
C ILE A 61 57.75 29.09 -5.53
N ILE A 62 57.31 30.34 -5.69
CA ILE A 62 56.05 30.81 -5.13
C ILE A 62 54.84 30.01 -5.68
N LEU A 63 54.82 29.78 -7.00
CA LEU A 63 53.81 28.95 -7.65
C LEU A 63 53.81 27.52 -7.12
N GLY A 64 54.99 26.91 -6.94
CA GLY A 64 55.14 25.57 -6.38
C GLY A 64 54.61 25.47 -4.95
N ILE A 65 54.93 26.46 -4.11
CA ILE A 65 54.42 26.56 -2.72
C ILE A 65 52.89 26.73 -2.72
N ALA A 66 52.34 27.61 -3.61
CA ALA A 66 50.91 27.81 -3.72
C ALA A 66 50.15 26.52 -4.12
N ILE A 67 50.71 25.78 -5.09
CA ILE A 67 50.15 24.49 -5.50
C ILE A 67 50.22 23.48 -4.36
N ALA A 68 51.34 23.41 -3.64
CA ALA A 68 51.50 22.52 -2.49
C ALA A 68 50.47 22.84 -1.38
N ILE A 69 50.28 24.12 -1.06
CA ILE A 69 49.26 24.55 -0.08
C ILE A 69 47.87 24.17 -0.57
N LEU A 70 47.57 24.40 -1.85
CA LEU A 70 46.26 24.03 -2.43
C LEU A 70 46.01 22.52 -2.34
N LEU A 71 47.01 21.68 -2.62
CA LEU A 71 46.90 20.23 -2.50
C LEU A 71 46.71 19.77 -1.04
N ILE A 72 47.38 20.42 -0.09
CA ILE A 72 47.23 20.14 1.33
C ILE A 72 45.82 20.50 1.79
N VAL A 73 45.29 21.68 1.39
CA VAL A 73 43.95 22.14 1.71
C VAL A 73 42.91 21.21 1.08
N LEU A 74 43.09 20.83 -0.17
CA LEU A 74 42.20 19.88 -0.86
C LEU A 74 42.20 18.51 -0.17
N GLY A 75 43.36 18.00 0.18
CA GLY A 75 43.51 16.77 0.96
C GLY A 75 42.82 16.84 2.30
N TYR A 76 43.01 17.94 3.03
CA TYR A 76 42.32 18.18 4.29
C TYR A 76 40.79 18.21 4.15
N VAL A 77 40.23 18.88 3.13
CA VAL A 77 38.81 18.92 2.86
C VAL A 77 38.26 17.55 2.54
N VAL A 78 38.96 16.75 1.72
CA VAL A 78 38.54 15.38 1.37
C VAL A 78 38.54 14.48 2.60
N ILE A 79 39.59 14.53 3.40
CA ILE A 79 39.71 13.74 4.63
C ILE A 79 38.64 14.16 5.64
N SER A 80 38.44 15.48 5.84
CA SER A 80 37.42 16.01 6.75
C SER A 80 36.02 15.59 6.36
N LYS A 81 35.67 15.68 5.06
CA LYS A 81 34.36 15.20 4.56
C LYS A 81 34.18 13.70 4.81
N LYS A 82 35.21 12.89 4.56
CA LYS A 82 35.14 11.45 4.78
C LYS A 82 35.03 11.06 6.25
N THR A 83 35.75 11.78 7.12
CA THR A 83 35.71 11.58 8.57
C THR A 83 34.33 12.00 9.14
N ASN A 84 33.79 13.16 8.71
CA ASN A 84 32.48 13.62 9.16
C ASN A 84 31.36 12.67 8.71
N ALA A 85 31.41 12.16 7.46
CA ALA A 85 30.45 11.15 6.98
C ALA A 85 30.54 9.85 7.79
N LEU A 86 31.73 9.42 8.19
CA LEU A 86 31.94 8.24 9.03
C LEU A 86 31.41 8.44 10.46
N ILE A 87 31.65 9.62 11.03
CA ILE A 87 31.15 10.00 12.38
C ILE A 87 29.62 10.01 12.35
N GLN A 88 29.01 10.69 11.36
CA GLN A 88 27.56 10.78 11.19
C GLN A 88 26.91 9.40 10.96
N SER A 89 27.56 8.53 10.20
CA SER A 89 27.13 7.14 10.03
C SER A 89 27.18 6.36 11.36
N LYS A 90 28.24 6.53 12.16
CA LYS A 90 28.36 5.88 13.47
C LYS A 90 27.39 6.46 14.51
N GLU A 91 27.15 7.76 14.51
CA GLU A 91 26.15 8.38 15.37
C GLU A 91 24.73 7.91 15.03
N ASN A 92 24.41 7.81 13.74
CA ASN A 92 23.13 7.25 13.28
C ASN A 92 22.99 5.77 13.64
N GLU A 93 24.06 5.00 13.59
CA GLU A 93 24.08 3.60 14.03
C GLU A 93 23.88 3.47 15.55
N ILE A 94 24.52 4.32 16.34
CA ILE A 94 24.37 4.37 17.81
C ILE A 94 22.95 4.85 18.18
N LEU A 95 22.39 5.82 17.46
CA LEU A 95 20.99 6.25 17.64
C LEU A 95 20.01 5.14 17.27
N ARG A 96 20.27 4.38 16.21
CA ARG A 96 19.48 3.19 15.87
C ARG A 96 19.57 2.13 16.97
N ARG A 97 20.78 1.80 17.47
CA ARG A 97 20.98 0.82 18.55
C ARG A 97 20.36 1.24 19.88
N LYS A 98 20.25 2.55 20.18
CA LYS A 98 19.55 3.06 21.37
C LYS A 98 18.03 2.88 21.33
N VAL A 99 17.47 2.47 20.18
CA VAL A 99 16.04 2.19 19.98
C VAL A 99 15.84 0.73 19.54
N GLU A 100 16.71 -0.20 19.95
CA GLU A 100 16.58 -1.63 19.61
C GLU A 100 15.34 -2.27 20.21
N ILE A 101 14.86 -1.71 21.32
CA ILE A 101 13.82 -2.28 22.17
C ILE A 101 12.64 -1.31 22.26
N ASP A 102 11.43 -1.83 22.13
CA ASP A 102 10.21 -1.11 22.45
C ASP A 102 10.15 -0.75 23.94
N LYS A 103 10.02 0.53 24.25
CA LYS A 103 10.12 1.06 25.63
C LYS A 103 9.00 0.57 26.55
N LEU A 104 7.83 0.27 25.99
CA LEU A 104 6.68 -0.15 26.76
C LEU A 104 6.80 -1.62 27.17
N THR A 105 7.23 -2.47 26.23
CA THR A 105 7.19 -3.92 26.39
C THR A 105 8.54 -4.56 26.66
N GLY A 106 9.65 -3.89 26.30
CA GLY A 106 11.00 -4.47 26.39
C GLY A 106 11.26 -5.58 25.35
N LEU A 107 10.40 -5.74 24.35
CA LEU A 107 10.62 -6.59 23.19
C LEU A 107 11.43 -5.85 22.12
N TYR A 108 11.92 -6.53 21.12
CA TYR A 108 12.53 -5.84 19.98
C TYR A 108 11.53 -4.89 19.31
N ASN A 109 12.03 -3.76 18.78
CA ASN A 109 11.25 -3.01 17.82
C ASN A 109 11.20 -3.77 16.48
N ILE A 110 10.32 -3.32 15.57
CA ILE A 110 10.10 -4.04 14.32
C ILE A 110 11.31 -4.03 13.38
N ASP A 111 12.10 -2.94 13.36
CA ASP A 111 13.28 -2.82 12.49
C ASP A 111 14.36 -3.83 12.90
N ILE A 112 14.63 -3.94 14.21
CA ILE A 112 15.57 -4.92 14.75
C ILE A 112 15.06 -6.35 14.57
N PHE A 113 13.76 -6.55 14.69
CA PHE A 113 13.16 -7.85 14.39
C PHE A 113 13.47 -8.27 12.94
N TYR A 114 13.29 -7.37 11.97
CA TYR A 114 13.59 -7.66 10.57
C TYR A 114 15.07 -8.06 10.37
N GLU A 115 16.01 -7.31 10.98
CA GLU A 115 17.44 -7.61 10.91
C GLU A 115 17.76 -9.00 11.50
N LYS A 116 17.22 -9.30 12.68
CA LYS A 116 17.48 -10.58 13.38
C LYS A 116 16.82 -11.76 12.68
N VAL A 117 15.62 -11.59 12.15
CA VAL A 117 14.96 -12.62 11.33
C VAL A 117 15.78 -12.90 10.07
N ALA A 118 16.23 -11.86 9.36
CA ALA A 118 17.06 -12.02 8.17
C ALA A 118 18.38 -12.75 8.48
N GLU A 119 19.02 -12.44 9.61
CA GLU A 119 20.21 -13.14 10.09
C GLU A 119 19.91 -14.63 10.37
N ARG A 120 18.82 -14.90 11.11
CA ARG A 120 18.43 -16.27 11.48
C ARG A 120 18.10 -17.13 10.26
N LEU A 121 17.34 -16.61 9.30
CA LEU A 121 16.99 -17.31 8.07
C LEU A 121 18.20 -17.60 7.17
N ARG A 122 19.32 -16.84 7.34
CA ARG A 122 20.56 -17.07 6.60
C ARG A 122 21.44 -18.16 7.19
N ILE A 123 21.42 -18.33 8.52
CA ILE A 123 22.33 -19.25 9.22
C ILE A 123 21.68 -20.60 9.57
N SER A 124 20.36 -20.75 9.50
CA SER A 124 19.63 -21.98 9.81
C SER A 124 18.75 -22.38 8.65
N ASP A 125 18.75 -23.70 8.32
CA ASP A 125 17.87 -24.30 7.30
C ASP A 125 16.55 -24.83 7.88
N GLU A 126 16.29 -24.60 9.16
CA GLU A 126 15.06 -25.00 9.81
C GLU A 126 13.82 -24.36 9.19
N GLU A 127 12.68 -25.01 9.34
CA GLU A 127 11.37 -24.48 8.95
C GLU A 127 10.90 -23.46 9.99
N PHE A 128 10.73 -22.20 9.54
CA PHE A 128 10.28 -21.12 10.41
C PHE A 128 8.88 -20.63 10.06
N TYR A 129 8.20 -20.13 11.07
CA TYR A 129 6.94 -19.40 10.98
C TYR A 129 7.13 -17.99 11.49
N ILE A 130 6.62 -17.02 10.73
CA ILE A 130 6.38 -15.67 11.26
C ILE A 130 4.94 -15.64 11.75
N MET A 131 4.77 -15.34 13.02
CA MET A 131 3.48 -15.22 13.68
C MET A 131 3.19 -13.76 13.98
N ASN A 132 2.07 -13.25 13.52
CA ASN A 132 1.50 -11.98 13.96
C ASN A 132 0.49 -12.27 15.08
N ILE A 133 0.52 -11.43 16.11
CA ILE A 133 -0.32 -11.53 17.31
C ILE A 133 -0.97 -10.17 17.51
N ASN A 134 -2.30 -10.12 17.50
CA ASN A 134 -3.07 -8.90 17.65
C ASN A 134 -4.02 -9.00 18.85
N ILE A 135 -3.99 -8.00 19.74
CA ILE A 135 -4.90 -7.90 20.87
C ILE A 135 -6.25 -7.37 20.38
N ASN A 136 -7.27 -8.21 20.42
CA ASN A 136 -8.60 -7.80 20.03
C ASN A 136 -9.22 -6.88 21.08
N ARG A 137 -9.91 -5.80 20.63
CA ARG A 137 -10.62 -4.84 21.49
C ARG A 137 -9.74 -3.95 22.37
N LEU A 138 -8.44 -3.79 22.10
CA LEU A 138 -7.59 -2.84 22.84
C LEU A 138 -8.19 -1.42 22.85
N LYS A 139 -8.76 -0.97 21.73
CA LYS A 139 -9.43 0.34 21.66
C LYS A 139 -10.60 0.44 22.62
N VAL A 140 -11.39 -0.61 22.80
CA VAL A 140 -12.50 -0.64 23.77
C VAL A 140 -11.97 -0.56 25.19
N VAL A 141 -10.85 -1.22 25.48
CA VAL A 141 -10.18 -1.10 26.80
C VAL A 141 -9.74 0.35 27.04
N ASN A 142 -9.09 0.97 26.06
CA ASN A 142 -8.67 2.37 26.14
C ASN A 142 -9.85 3.32 26.34
N ASP A 143 -10.95 3.11 25.64
CA ASP A 143 -12.14 3.97 25.70
C ASP A 143 -12.88 3.85 27.06
N ILE A 144 -12.89 2.66 27.66
CA ILE A 144 -13.63 2.39 28.90
C ILE A 144 -12.78 2.61 30.15
N TYR A 145 -11.51 2.17 30.13
CA TYR A 145 -10.64 2.11 31.30
C TYR A 145 -9.45 3.09 31.24
N GLY A 146 -9.25 3.75 30.11
CA GLY A 146 -8.16 4.69 29.87
C GLY A 146 -6.93 4.06 29.22
N ILE A 147 -6.06 4.92 28.69
CA ILE A 147 -4.85 4.51 27.94
C ILE A 147 -3.86 3.75 28.85
N GLU A 148 -3.75 4.13 30.12
CA GLU A 148 -2.86 3.47 31.09
C GLU A 148 -3.20 1.98 31.25
N GLU A 149 -4.50 1.66 31.27
CA GLU A 149 -4.96 0.27 31.36
C GLU A 149 -4.68 -0.53 30.08
N GLY A 150 -4.82 0.12 28.92
CA GLY A 150 -4.42 -0.49 27.65
C GLY A 150 -2.91 -0.76 27.57
N ASP A 151 -2.09 0.14 28.10
CA ASP A 151 -0.65 -0.05 28.21
C ASP A 151 -0.29 -1.22 29.13
N GLU A 152 -1.01 -1.39 30.27
CA GLU A 152 -0.83 -2.55 31.15
C GLU A 152 -1.23 -3.86 30.48
N LEU A 153 -2.30 -3.88 29.71
CA LEU A 153 -2.69 -5.05 28.90
C LEU A 153 -1.60 -5.41 27.86
N ILE A 154 -1.05 -4.41 27.17
CA ILE A 154 0.05 -4.62 26.22
C ILE A 154 1.28 -5.20 26.91
N LYS A 155 1.65 -4.68 28.09
CA LYS A 155 2.76 -5.21 28.91
C LYS A 155 2.49 -6.66 29.34
N HIS A 156 1.26 -6.93 29.80
CA HIS A 156 0.87 -8.28 30.21
C HIS A 156 1.08 -9.29 29.07
N VAL A 157 0.58 -9.00 27.86
CA VAL A 157 0.78 -9.88 26.69
C VAL A 157 2.27 -10.05 26.36
N ALA A 158 3.04 -8.95 26.41
CA ALA A 158 4.48 -9.02 26.17
C ALA A 158 5.20 -9.91 27.20
N ASP A 159 4.83 -9.81 28.46
CA ASP A 159 5.43 -10.63 29.53
C ASP A 159 5.03 -12.10 29.42
N ARG A 160 3.78 -12.38 29.01
CA ARG A 160 3.35 -13.76 28.69
C ARG A 160 4.17 -14.35 27.52
N LEU A 161 4.44 -13.56 26.48
CA LEU A 161 5.31 -13.97 25.36
C LEU A 161 6.74 -14.24 25.81
N LYS A 162 7.32 -13.41 26.69
CA LYS A 162 8.63 -13.64 27.28
C LYS A 162 8.64 -14.91 28.14
N MET A 163 7.64 -15.09 28.99
CA MET A 163 7.50 -16.31 29.80
C MET A 163 7.45 -17.57 28.92
N PHE A 164 6.68 -17.53 27.82
CA PHE A 164 6.67 -18.61 26.86
C PHE A 164 8.07 -18.87 26.29
N ARG A 165 8.77 -17.84 25.79
CA ARG A 165 10.14 -17.94 25.27
C ARG A 165 11.07 -18.56 26.31
N ASP A 166 11.08 -18.03 27.52
CA ASP A 166 12.00 -18.40 28.59
C ASP A 166 11.70 -19.83 29.14
N SER A 167 10.51 -20.37 28.89
CA SER A 167 10.14 -21.75 29.21
C SER A 167 10.65 -22.79 28.21
N GLN A 168 11.13 -22.35 27.04
CA GLN A 168 11.63 -23.25 25.98
C GLN A 168 13.11 -23.55 26.15
N THR A 169 13.52 -24.77 25.89
CA THR A 169 14.95 -25.18 25.96
C THR A 169 15.82 -24.37 24.99
N ASP A 170 15.25 -24.03 23.80
CA ASP A 170 15.88 -23.21 22.77
C ASP A 170 15.23 -21.81 22.66
N GLY A 171 14.85 -21.25 23.80
CA GLY A 171 14.17 -19.94 23.86
C GLY A 171 14.94 -18.79 23.22
N ASP A 172 16.26 -18.85 23.22
CA ASP A 172 17.13 -17.87 22.53
C ASP A 172 16.88 -17.83 21.00
N ASN A 173 16.25 -18.87 20.45
CA ASN A 173 15.91 -18.94 19.03
C ASN A 173 14.58 -18.24 18.72
N ILE A 174 13.75 -17.94 19.72
CA ILE A 174 12.48 -17.24 19.58
C ILE A 174 12.74 -15.73 19.56
N LEU A 175 12.47 -15.10 18.42
CA LEU A 175 12.54 -13.65 18.30
C LEU A 175 11.14 -13.06 18.52
N LEU A 176 11.04 -12.08 19.40
CA LEU A 176 9.79 -11.41 19.76
C LEU A 176 9.92 -9.92 19.54
N ALA A 177 8.93 -9.32 18.90
CA ALA A 177 8.89 -7.88 18.65
C ALA A 177 7.50 -7.29 18.84
N ARG A 178 7.46 -5.98 19.09
CA ARG A 178 6.26 -5.17 18.98
C ARG A 178 6.38 -4.21 17.80
N MET A 179 5.37 -4.15 16.96
CA MET A 179 5.32 -3.23 15.84
C MET A 179 4.73 -1.88 16.26
N SER A 180 3.49 -1.89 16.72
CA SER A 180 2.75 -0.71 17.17
C SER A 180 1.48 -1.16 17.89
N ASP A 181 0.93 -0.31 18.72
CA ASP A 181 -0.34 -0.49 19.42
C ASP A 181 -0.57 -1.91 19.96
N ASP A 182 -1.39 -2.68 19.27
CA ASP A 182 -1.86 -4.02 19.62
C ASP A 182 -1.18 -5.16 18.85
N ASN A 183 -0.14 -4.84 18.03
CA ASN A 183 0.48 -5.80 17.13
C ASN A 183 1.87 -6.26 17.56
N PHE A 184 2.03 -7.57 17.71
CA PHE A 184 3.30 -8.23 18.00
C PHE A 184 3.67 -9.21 16.90
N PHE A 185 4.97 -9.49 16.81
CA PHE A 185 5.50 -10.51 15.91
C PHE A 185 6.41 -11.48 16.64
N ALA A 186 6.37 -12.73 16.19
CA ALA A 186 7.28 -13.78 16.66
C ALA A 186 7.85 -14.56 15.46
N LEU A 187 9.14 -14.91 15.54
CA LEU A 187 9.74 -15.95 14.71
C LEU A 187 9.82 -17.22 15.53
N LEU A 188 9.24 -18.32 15.01
CA LEU A 188 9.08 -19.59 15.70
C LEU A 188 9.43 -20.74 14.77
N THR A 189 9.97 -21.83 15.31
CA THR A 189 9.97 -23.12 14.62
C THR A 189 8.58 -23.76 14.67
N LYS A 190 8.38 -24.84 13.92
CA LYS A 190 7.12 -25.59 13.94
C LYS A 190 6.79 -26.14 15.33
N GLU A 191 7.79 -26.65 16.02
CA GLU A 191 7.62 -27.22 17.38
C GLU A 191 7.20 -26.13 18.37
N GLN A 192 7.88 -24.97 18.33
CA GLN A 192 7.56 -23.81 19.17
C GLN A 192 6.16 -23.28 18.89
N TYR A 193 5.74 -23.26 17.60
CA TYR A 193 4.38 -22.89 17.23
C TYR A 193 3.35 -23.87 17.80
N ASP A 194 3.61 -25.18 17.73
CA ASP A 194 2.69 -26.19 18.27
C ASP A 194 2.48 -26.06 19.77
N LEU A 195 3.46 -25.51 20.49
CA LEU A 195 3.36 -25.22 21.92
C LEU A 195 2.65 -23.88 22.19
N ILE A 196 3.00 -22.80 21.48
CA ILE A 196 2.42 -21.47 21.75
C ILE A 196 0.93 -21.40 21.42
N LYS A 197 0.43 -22.16 20.45
CA LYS A 197 -1.00 -22.17 20.10
C LYS A 197 -1.91 -22.65 21.25
N THR A 198 -1.35 -23.37 22.21
CA THR A 198 -2.04 -23.82 23.42
C THR A 198 -1.81 -22.91 24.62
N PHE A 199 -0.88 -21.95 24.49
CA PHE A 199 -0.53 -21.01 25.54
C PHE A 199 -1.48 -19.82 25.52
N ASP A 200 -2.10 -19.52 26.66
CA ASP A 200 -3.00 -18.37 26.74
C ASP A 200 -2.20 -17.09 27.04
N LEU A 201 -2.26 -16.15 26.10
CA LEU A 201 -1.55 -14.87 26.17
C LEU A 201 -2.29 -13.81 27.00
N VAL A 202 -3.55 -14.05 27.35
CA VAL A 202 -4.39 -13.11 28.11
C VAL A 202 -4.98 -13.74 29.37
N ASP A 203 -4.50 -14.94 29.74
CA ASP A 203 -4.90 -15.64 30.96
C ASP A 203 -4.55 -14.81 32.18
N ASP A 204 -5.41 -14.89 33.21
CA ASP A 204 -5.27 -14.17 34.49
C ASP A 204 -5.25 -12.62 34.40
N TYR A 205 -5.66 -12.04 33.28
CA TYR A 205 -5.81 -10.59 33.22
C TYR A 205 -7.07 -10.13 33.98
N HIS A 206 -6.93 -9.15 34.83
CA HIS A 206 -7.92 -8.80 35.87
C HIS A 206 -9.22 -8.13 35.37
N LEU A 207 -9.27 -7.71 34.09
CA LEU A 207 -10.46 -7.05 33.54
C LEU A 207 -11.59 -8.05 33.27
N LYS A 208 -12.82 -7.61 33.56
CA LYS A 208 -14.04 -8.40 33.31
C LYS A 208 -14.54 -8.35 31.85
N ILE A 209 -13.74 -7.78 30.95
CA ILE A 209 -14.03 -7.77 29.52
C ILE A 209 -13.45 -9.04 28.88
N ASN A 210 -14.18 -9.62 27.95
CA ASN A 210 -13.68 -10.74 27.15
C ASN A 210 -12.61 -10.24 26.16
N ILE A 211 -11.34 -10.24 26.61
CA ILE A 211 -10.17 -9.91 25.79
C ILE A 211 -9.71 -11.19 25.11
N THR A 212 -9.45 -11.13 23.83
CA THR A 212 -8.95 -12.27 23.06
C THR A 212 -7.77 -11.83 22.21
N VAL A 213 -6.90 -12.79 21.89
CA VAL A 213 -5.80 -12.58 20.97
C VAL A 213 -6.10 -13.32 19.68
N ARG A 214 -5.96 -12.63 18.54
CA ARG A 214 -6.00 -13.21 17.20
C ARG A 214 -4.57 -13.41 16.72
N THR A 215 -4.32 -14.52 16.08
CA THR A 215 -2.99 -14.83 15.56
C THR A 215 -3.05 -15.22 14.10
N GLY A 216 -2.05 -14.80 13.34
CA GLY A 216 -1.86 -15.16 11.94
C GLY A 216 -0.46 -15.69 11.72
N LEU A 217 -0.34 -16.70 10.89
CA LEU A 217 0.90 -17.40 10.61
C LEU A 217 1.25 -17.32 9.14
N TYR A 218 2.50 -17.06 8.88
CA TYR A 218 3.14 -17.23 7.59
C TYR A 218 4.25 -18.28 7.70
N LEU A 219 4.14 -19.38 6.96
CA LEU A 219 5.25 -20.32 6.77
C LEU A 219 6.29 -19.66 5.85
N VAL A 220 7.54 -19.61 6.30
CA VAL A 220 8.64 -19.05 5.49
C VAL A 220 9.03 -20.06 4.41
N ASP A 221 8.24 -20.07 3.32
CA ASP A 221 8.40 -20.95 2.15
C ASP A 221 9.36 -20.36 1.10
N ASP A 222 9.58 -19.04 1.12
CA ASP A 222 10.46 -18.32 0.22
C ASP A 222 11.34 -17.33 1.01
N ARG A 223 12.60 -17.72 1.25
CA ARG A 223 13.57 -16.94 2.01
C ARG A 223 14.15 -15.74 1.24
N THR A 224 13.83 -15.61 -0.05
CA THR A 224 14.28 -14.47 -0.88
C THR A 224 13.38 -13.24 -0.70
N LEU A 225 12.21 -13.42 -0.12
CA LEU A 225 11.28 -12.33 0.15
C LEU A 225 11.83 -11.40 1.25
N PRO A 226 11.59 -10.09 1.13
CA PRO A 226 11.83 -9.15 2.23
C PRO A 226 11.03 -9.52 3.48
N ILE A 227 11.63 -9.38 4.67
CA ILE A 227 11.01 -9.80 5.93
C ILE A 227 9.72 -9.02 6.22
N ASN A 228 9.66 -7.73 5.88
CA ASN A 228 8.44 -6.94 6.01
C ASN A 228 7.27 -7.56 5.22
N ILE A 229 7.50 -8.08 4.01
CA ILE A 229 6.47 -8.78 3.23
C ILE A 229 6.04 -10.08 3.91
N MET A 230 6.97 -10.80 4.54
CA MET A 230 6.62 -12.00 5.31
C MET A 230 5.75 -11.66 6.54
N CYS A 231 6.06 -10.55 7.21
CA CYS A 231 5.27 -10.03 8.33
C CYS A 231 3.88 -9.55 7.86
N ASP A 232 3.79 -8.84 6.74
CA ASP A 232 2.51 -8.43 6.15
C ASP A 232 1.63 -9.65 5.85
N ARG A 233 2.21 -10.74 5.34
CA ARG A 233 1.48 -12.00 5.09
C ARG A 233 0.96 -12.63 6.38
N ALA A 234 1.75 -12.62 7.46
CA ALA A 234 1.30 -13.09 8.76
C ALA A 234 0.14 -12.22 9.31
N GLN A 235 0.23 -10.89 9.14
CA GLN A 235 -0.82 -9.96 9.52
C GLN A 235 -2.10 -10.18 8.69
N MET A 236 -2.00 -10.33 7.38
CA MET A 236 -3.14 -10.68 6.52
C MET A 236 -3.84 -11.95 7.00
N ALA A 237 -3.08 -12.96 7.46
CA ALA A 237 -3.67 -14.17 8.03
C ALA A 237 -4.43 -13.86 9.34
N THR A 238 -3.94 -12.95 10.19
CA THR A 238 -4.63 -12.51 11.40
C THR A 238 -5.99 -11.88 11.07
N ASP A 239 -6.05 -11.06 10.02
CA ASP A 239 -7.26 -10.34 9.59
C ASP A 239 -8.36 -11.29 9.06
N THR A 240 -8.00 -12.51 8.67
CA THR A 240 -8.99 -13.53 8.27
C THR A 240 -9.68 -14.20 9.44
N VAL A 241 -9.17 -14.03 10.66
CA VAL A 241 -9.72 -14.62 11.87
C VAL A 241 -10.95 -13.85 12.34
N LYS A 242 -12.15 -14.43 12.16
CA LYS A 242 -13.41 -13.86 12.63
C LYS A 242 -13.58 -14.02 14.14
N GLU A 243 -14.24 -13.06 14.79
CA GLU A 243 -14.63 -13.17 16.19
C GLU A 243 -15.48 -14.44 16.43
N GLY A 244 -15.12 -15.20 17.48
CA GLY A 244 -15.85 -16.40 17.87
C GLY A 244 -15.48 -17.70 17.12
N MET A 245 -14.64 -17.64 16.10
CA MET A 245 -14.12 -18.78 15.36
C MET A 245 -12.62 -18.97 15.65
N LYS A 246 -11.99 -19.94 14.97
CA LYS A 246 -10.57 -20.31 15.16
C LYS A 246 -9.68 -19.12 15.54
N LYS A 247 -8.94 -19.26 16.63
CA LYS A 247 -8.02 -18.23 17.14
C LYS A 247 -6.82 -17.98 16.21
N VAL A 248 -6.56 -18.81 15.21
CA VAL A 248 -5.37 -18.79 14.35
C VAL A 248 -5.74 -18.83 12.88
N GLY A 249 -5.26 -17.86 12.12
CA GLY A 249 -5.26 -17.83 10.66
C GLY A 249 -3.92 -18.33 10.11
N ILE A 250 -3.94 -19.04 8.98
CA ILE A 250 -2.71 -19.44 8.27
C ILE A 250 -2.73 -18.78 6.91
N TYR A 251 -1.67 -18.04 6.57
CA TYR A 251 -1.55 -17.44 5.25
C TYR A 251 -1.45 -18.51 4.17
N SER A 252 -2.24 -18.36 3.13
CA SER A 252 -2.08 -19.10 1.89
C SER A 252 -1.89 -18.11 0.73
N ARG A 253 -1.09 -18.49 -0.27
CA ARG A 253 -0.93 -17.65 -1.49
C ARG A 253 -2.29 -17.32 -2.10
N GLN A 254 -3.21 -18.26 -2.04
CA GLN A 254 -4.57 -18.09 -2.55
C GLN A 254 -5.34 -16.96 -1.84
N GLN A 255 -5.10 -16.76 -0.53
CA GLN A 255 -5.70 -15.64 0.22
C GLN A 255 -5.07 -14.31 -0.15
N GLY A 256 -3.74 -14.26 -0.32
CA GLY A 256 -3.05 -13.05 -0.78
C GLY A 256 -3.52 -12.62 -2.18
N ASP A 257 -3.60 -13.57 -3.10
CA ASP A 257 -4.11 -13.34 -4.45
C ASP A 257 -5.57 -12.86 -4.44
N GLN A 258 -6.38 -13.41 -3.52
CA GLN A 258 -7.78 -13.00 -3.34
C GLN A 258 -7.88 -11.55 -2.83
N LEU A 259 -7.08 -11.15 -1.85
CA LEU A 259 -7.08 -9.77 -1.34
C LEU A 259 -6.63 -8.76 -2.41
N ILE A 260 -5.59 -9.11 -3.18
CA ILE A 260 -5.13 -8.30 -4.31
C ILE A 260 -6.23 -8.19 -5.36
N PHE A 261 -6.92 -9.30 -5.64
CA PHE A 261 -8.05 -9.30 -6.57
C PHE A 261 -9.19 -8.41 -6.07
N GLU A 262 -9.59 -8.52 -4.80
CA GLU A 262 -10.62 -7.68 -4.19
C GLU A 262 -10.26 -6.19 -4.26
N GLN A 263 -9.00 -5.84 -3.99
CA GLN A 263 -8.53 -4.45 -4.10
C GLN A 263 -8.57 -3.94 -5.56
N ASN A 264 -8.20 -4.77 -6.53
CA ASN A 264 -8.32 -4.41 -7.95
C ASN A 264 -9.79 -4.16 -8.33
N ILE A 265 -10.72 -5.00 -7.86
CA ILE A 265 -12.17 -4.80 -8.08
C ILE A 265 -12.61 -3.41 -7.58
N LEU A 266 -12.21 -3.03 -6.37
CA LEU A 266 -12.59 -1.73 -5.78
C LEU A 266 -11.97 -0.54 -6.52
N ASN A 267 -10.73 -0.68 -6.97
CA ASN A 267 -10.03 0.37 -7.71
C ASN A 267 -10.61 0.57 -9.11
N ASP A 268 -10.98 -0.53 -9.78
CA ASP A 268 -11.33 -0.52 -11.19
C ASP A 268 -12.82 -0.29 -11.46
N ILE A 269 -13.71 -0.58 -10.50
CA ILE A 269 -15.17 -0.60 -10.72
C ILE A 269 -15.73 0.71 -11.30
N ASN A 270 -15.27 1.87 -10.82
CA ASN A 270 -15.76 3.15 -11.31
C ASN A 270 -15.36 3.38 -12.78
N GLY A 271 -14.11 3.16 -13.11
CA GLY A 271 -13.61 3.24 -14.47
C GLY A 271 -14.26 2.20 -15.39
N ALA A 272 -14.56 1.01 -14.86
CA ALA A 272 -15.23 -0.05 -15.60
C ALA A 272 -16.66 0.32 -16.03
N MET A 273 -17.42 1.01 -15.15
CA MET A 273 -18.73 1.54 -15.49
C MET A 273 -18.65 2.63 -16.56
N GLU A 274 -17.72 3.57 -16.42
CA GLU A 274 -17.51 4.68 -17.38
C GLU A 274 -17.07 4.19 -18.76
N GLN A 275 -16.20 3.19 -18.81
CA GLN A 275 -15.63 2.63 -20.04
C GLN A 275 -16.52 1.53 -20.68
N GLY A 276 -17.67 1.24 -20.07
CA GLY A 276 -18.60 0.21 -20.61
C GLY A 276 -18.11 -1.23 -20.48
N GLN A 277 -17.19 -1.50 -19.55
CA GLN A 277 -16.74 -2.87 -19.25
C GLN A 277 -17.81 -3.65 -18.46
N ILE A 278 -18.67 -2.93 -17.72
CA ILE A 278 -19.83 -3.50 -17.06
C ILE A 278 -20.97 -3.56 -18.10
N VAL A 279 -21.40 -4.76 -18.42
CA VAL A 279 -22.45 -5.01 -19.40
C VAL A 279 -23.59 -5.80 -18.77
N ILE A 280 -24.79 -5.69 -19.37
CA ILE A 280 -25.95 -6.47 -18.97
C ILE A 280 -26.22 -7.56 -19.99
N TYR A 281 -26.50 -8.76 -19.51
CA TYR A 281 -27.00 -9.89 -20.30
C TYR A 281 -28.46 -10.10 -19.93
N ILE A 282 -29.29 -10.42 -20.91
CA ILE A 282 -30.72 -10.66 -20.66
C ILE A 282 -30.98 -12.16 -20.76
N GLN A 283 -31.39 -12.74 -19.64
CA GLN A 283 -31.89 -14.11 -19.60
C GLN A 283 -33.41 -14.10 -19.83
N PRO A 284 -33.92 -14.74 -20.90
CA PRO A 284 -35.36 -14.71 -21.19
C PRO A 284 -36.14 -15.54 -20.17
N LYS A 285 -37.30 -15.00 -19.75
CA LYS A 285 -38.32 -15.70 -18.95
C LYS A 285 -39.36 -16.30 -19.90
N TYR A 286 -39.54 -17.61 -19.82
CA TYR A 286 -40.39 -18.36 -20.74
C TYR A 286 -41.66 -18.89 -20.06
N ASP A 287 -42.82 -18.56 -20.62
CA ASP A 287 -44.12 -19.12 -20.20
C ASP A 287 -44.29 -20.49 -20.85
N VAL A 288 -44.23 -21.54 -20.01
CA VAL A 288 -44.31 -22.95 -20.47
C VAL A 288 -45.70 -23.29 -20.96
N VAL A 289 -46.74 -22.66 -20.37
CA VAL A 289 -48.14 -22.90 -20.75
C VAL A 289 -48.47 -22.31 -22.11
N HIS A 290 -48.14 -21.01 -22.30
CA HIS A 290 -48.43 -20.30 -23.52
C HIS A 290 -47.29 -20.37 -24.56
N LYS A 291 -46.21 -21.06 -24.24
CA LYS A 291 -45.04 -21.30 -25.11
C LYS A 291 -44.46 -20.01 -25.72
N LYS A 292 -44.29 -18.97 -24.92
CA LYS A 292 -43.80 -17.67 -25.37
C LYS A 292 -42.87 -17.01 -24.33
N ILE A 293 -42.00 -16.13 -24.79
CA ILE A 293 -41.19 -15.28 -23.90
C ILE A 293 -42.14 -14.22 -23.31
N VAL A 294 -42.11 -14.06 -21.98
CA VAL A 294 -42.95 -13.12 -21.22
C VAL A 294 -42.16 -12.02 -20.50
N GLY A 295 -40.86 -12.06 -20.58
CA GLY A 295 -39.96 -11.07 -19.96
C GLY A 295 -38.52 -11.50 -20.02
N GLY A 296 -37.66 -10.85 -19.25
CA GLY A 296 -36.27 -11.19 -19.07
C GLY A 296 -35.75 -10.83 -17.72
N GLU A 297 -34.59 -11.34 -17.38
CA GLU A 297 -33.81 -10.93 -16.21
C GLU A 297 -32.51 -10.29 -16.65
N SER A 298 -32.19 -9.12 -16.10
CA SER A 298 -30.95 -8.39 -16.37
C SER A 298 -29.83 -8.89 -15.45
N LEU A 299 -28.85 -9.54 -16.02
CA LEU A 299 -27.71 -10.12 -15.31
C LEU A 299 -26.44 -9.35 -15.66
N VAL A 300 -25.82 -8.77 -14.67
CA VAL A 300 -24.56 -8.03 -14.81
C VAL A 300 -23.39 -8.96 -15.14
N ARG A 301 -22.50 -8.50 -16.02
CA ARG A 301 -21.25 -9.18 -16.36
C ARG A 301 -20.15 -8.13 -16.42
N TRP A 302 -18.97 -8.46 -15.95
CA TRP A 302 -17.80 -7.57 -16.02
C TRP A 302 -16.78 -8.12 -17.01
N LEU A 303 -16.62 -7.43 -18.14
CA LEU A 303 -15.62 -7.75 -19.16
C LEU A 303 -14.34 -7.00 -18.87
N HIS A 304 -13.56 -7.53 -17.93
CA HIS A 304 -12.35 -6.86 -17.43
C HIS A 304 -11.17 -7.08 -18.41
N PRO A 305 -10.41 -6.03 -18.79
CA PRO A 305 -9.33 -6.14 -19.79
C PRO A 305 -8.20 -7.09 -19.38
N LYS A 306 -7.92 -7.19 -18.06
CA LYS A 306 -6.85 -8.04 -17.53
C LYS A 306 -7.34 -9.44 -17.12
N PHE A 307 -8.54 -9.53 -16.54
CA PHE A 307 -9.05 -10.77 -15.94
C PHE A 307 -10.08 -11.49 -16.81
N GLY A 308 -10.40 -10.95 -17.99
CA GLY A 308 -11.46 -11.49 -18.84
C GLY A 308 -12.86 -11.29 -18.22
N MET A 309 -13.77 -12.22 -18.45
CA MET A 309 -15.11 -12.15 -17.87
C MET A 309 -15.06 -12.52 -16.39
N ILE A 310 -15.26 -11.54 -15.50
CA ILE A 310 -15.37 -11.77 -14.07
C ILE A 310 -16.83 -12.13 -13.74
N PRO A 311 -17.09 -13.30 -13.13
CA PRO A 311 -18.45 -13.70 -12.78
C PRO A 311 -19.00 -12.85 -11.63
N PRO A 312 -20.33 -12.61 -11.59
CA PRO A 312 -20.99 -11.70 -10.63
C PRO A 312 -20.65 -11.99 -9.17
N PHE A 313 -20.69 -13.24 -8.75
CA PHE A 313 -20.42 -13.63 -7.36
C PHE A 313 -19.02 -13.22 -6.84
N LYS A 314 -18.03 -13.05 -7.75
CA LYS A 314 -16.68 -12.63 -7.37
C LYS A 314 -16.56 -11.15 -7.08
N PHE A 315 -17.32 -10.28 -7.75
CA PHE A 315 -17.21 -8.84 -7.54
C PHE A 315 -18.39 -8.25 -6.75
N ILE A 316 -19.58 -8.78 -6.86
CA ILE A 316 -20.76 -8.31 -6.10
C ILE A 316 -20.48 -8.39 -4.60
N THR A 317 -20.02 -9.54 -4.09
CA THR A 317 -19.71 -9.73 -2.66
C THR A 317 -18.67 -8.72 -2.17
N VAL A 318 -17.66 -8.40 -3.00
CA VAL A 318 -16.65 -7.38 -2.66
C VAL A 318 -17.27 -5.99 -2.58
N LEU A 319 -18.14 -5.65 -3.54
CA LEU A 319 -18.81 -4.34 -3.57
C LEU A 319 -19.82 -4.17 -2.44
N GLU A 320 -20.54 -5.23 -2.05
CA GLU A 320 -21.46 -5.23 -0.91
C GLU A 320 -20.72 -4.95 0.41
N LYS A 321 -19.64 -5.69 0.68
CA LYS A 321 -18.78 -5.51 1.87
C LYS A 321 -18.25 -4.09 2.00
N ASN A 322 -18.03 -3.40 0.89
CA ASN A 322 -17.41 -2.08 0.85
C ASN A 322 -18.39 -0.94 0.52
N ASN A 323 -19.70 -1.19 0.55
CA ASN A 323 -20.77 -0.22 0.25
C ASN A 323 -20.71 0.41 -1.15
N TYR A 324 -20.10 -0.27 -2.11
CA TYR A 324 -20.07 0.17 -3.52
C TYR A 324 -21.23 -0.39 -4.35
N ILE A 325 -21.95 -1.39 -3.83
CA ILE A 325 -23.00 -2.10 -4.57
C ILE A 325 -24.13 -1.18 -5.04
N THR A 326 -24.52 -0.17 -4.26
CA THR A 326 -25.57 0.77 -4.59
C THR A 326 -25.33 1.50 -5.92
N ARG A 327 -24.05 1.85 -6.20
CA ARG A 327 -23.67 2.50 -7.47
C ARG A 327 -23.77 1.55 -8.65
N LEU A 328 -23.37 0.29 -8.45
CA LEU A 328 -23.50 -0.75 -9.47
C LEU A 328 -24.96 -1.03 -9.77
N ASP A 329 -25.82 -1.18 -8.77
CA ASP A 329 -27.23 -1.44 -8.93
C ASP A 329 -27.88 -0.33 -9.77
N TYR A 330 -27.66 0.93 -9.39
CA TYR A 330 -28.17 2.07 -10.15
C TYR A 330 -27.70 2.08 -11.61
N TYR A 331 -26.41 1.78 -11.85
CA TYR A 331 -25.88 1.67 -13.21
C TYR A 331 -26.58 0.56 -14.00
N VAL A 332 -26.78 -0.62 -13.42
CA VAL A 332 -27.48 -1.76 -14.04
C VAL A 332 -28.95 -1.40 -14.33
N TRP A 333 -29.64 -0.78 -13.39
CA TRP A 333 -31.01 -0.31 -13.58
C TRP A 333 -31.09 0.69 -14.74
N GLU A 334 -30.19 1.63 -14.79
CA GLU A 334 -30.15 2.63 -15.87
C GLU A 334 -29.87 1.98 -17.23
N LYS A 335 -28.91 1.05 -17.32
CA LYS A 335 -28.64 0.29 -18.57
C LYS A 335 -29.85 -0.53 -19.00
N THR A 336 -30.56 -1.12 -18.05
CA THR A 336 -31.78 -1.88 -18.33
C THR A 336 -32.89 -0.97 -18.83
N CYS A 337 -33.09 0.21 -18.24
CA CYS A 337 -34.05 1.19 -18.72
C CYS A 337 -33.68 1.72 -20.13
N GLN A 338 -32.42 1.94 -20.42
CA GLN A 338 -31.94 2.28 -21.77
C GLN A 338 -32.33 1.21 -22.81
N LEU A 339 -32.12 -0.05 -22.46
CA LEU A 339 -32.48 -1.18 -23.30
C LEU A 339 -34.00 -1.28 -23.48
N LEU A 340 -34.76 -1.17 -22.40
CA LEU A 340 -36.26 -1.18 -22.44
C LEU A 340 -36.78 -0.06 -23.36
N ARG A 341 -36.21 1.15 -23.23
CA ARG A 341 -36.59 2.28 -24.10
C ARG A 341 -36.28 1.98 -25.57
N TYR A 342 -35.08 1.50 -25.86
CA TYR A 342 -34.71 1.12 -27.22
C TYR A 342 -35.66 0.06 -27.83
N LEU A 343 -36.01 -0.99 -27.04
CA LEU A 343 -36.94 -2.03 -27.49
C LEU A 343 -38.37 -1.51 -27.69
N LYS A 344 -38.84 -0.61 -26.83
CA LYS A 344 -40.14 0.03 -26.92
C LYS A 344 -40.27 0.89 -28.17
N ASP A 345 -39.23 1.67 -28.49
CA ASP A 345 -39.18 2.47 -29.72
C ASP A 345 -39.16 1.63 -30.99
N LYS A 346 -38.44 0.49 -30.96
CA LYS A 346 -38.33 -0.39 -32.10
C LYS A 346 -39.61 -1.23 -32.39
N ASN A 347 -40.28 -1.69 -31.34
CA ASN A 347 -41.32 -2.69 -31.42
C ASN A 347 -42.73 -2.15 -31.06
N GLY A 348 -42.85 -0.88 -30.62
CA GLY A 348 -44.08 -0.27 -30.15
C GLY A 348 -44.53 -0.74 -28.75
N SER A 349 -44.02 -1.85 -28.27
CA SER A 349 -44.22 -2.40 -26.92
C SER A 349 -42.96 -3.11 -26.41
N VAL A 350 -42.87 -3.34 -25.12
CA VAL A 350 -41.75 -4.01 -24.49
C VAL A 350 -42.25 -5.06 -23.50
N LEU A 351 -41.51 -6.16 -23.41
CA LEU A 351 -41.69 -7.14 -22.34
C LEU A 351 -40.92 -6.66 -21.10
N PRO A 352 -41.45 -6.90 -19.89
CA PRO A 352 -40.78 -6.44 -18.67
C PRO A 352 -39.42 -7.14 -18.48
N ILE A 353 -38.46 -6.40 -17.95
CA ILE A 353 -37.19 -6.91 -17.55
C ILE A 353 -37.00 -6.69 -16.06
N SER A 354 -36.60 -7.75 -15.35
CA SER A 354 -36.30 -7.65 -13.94
C SER A 354 -34.82 -7.31 -13.70
N VAL A 355 -34.57 -6.58 -12.62
CA VAL A 355 -33.25 -6.20 -12.11
C VAL A 355 -33.13 -6.58 -10.66
N ASN A 356 -31.95 -6.99 -10.24
CA ASN A 356 -31.66 -7.25 -8.84
C ASN A 356 -31.57 -5.95 -8.05
N VAL A 357 -32.06 -5.99 -6.79
CA VAL A 357 -32.00 -4.89 -5.82
C VAL A 357 -31.24 -5.40 -4.59
N SER A 358 -30.02 -4.92 -4.41
CA SER A 358 -29.21 -5.28 -3.24
C SER A 358 -29.82 -4.77 -1.95
N ARG A 359 -29.69 -5.56 -0.89
CA ARG A 359 -30.21 -5.25 0.45
C ARG A 359 -29.87 -3.83 0.94
N VAL A 360 -28.65 -3.38 0.68
CA VAL A 360 -28.16 -2.06 1.11
C VAL A 360 -29.03 -0.92 0.59
N ASN A 361 -29.69 -1.09 -0.57
CA ASN A 361 -30.55 -0.06 -1.13
C ASN A 361 -31.82 0.21 -0.30
N PHE A 362 -32.33 -0.77 0.46
CA PHE A 362 -33.50 -0.60 1.34
C PHE A 362 -33.22 0.29 2.56
N TYR A 363 -31.93 0.44 2.92
CA TYR A 363 -31.52 1.34 4.00
C TYR A 363 -31.15 2.76 3.51
N THR A 364 -31.26 3.00 2.21
CA THR A 364 -31.07 4.34 1.64
C THR A 364 -32.44 5.08 1.59
N THR A 365 -32.42 6.35 1.96
CA THR A 365 -33.67 7.17 2.08
C THR A 365 -34.38 7.46 0.75
N ASN A 366 -33.87 7.02 -0.40
CA ASN A 366 -34.31 7.48 -1.71
C ASN A 366 -34.57 6.37 -2.75
N LEU A 367 -34.69 5.10 -2.34
CA LEU A 367 -34.86 3.99 -3.30
C LEU A 367 -36.01 4.19 -4.25
N VAL A 368 -37.20 4.38 -3.70
CA VAL A 368 -38.47 4.54 -4.48
C VAL A 368 -38.37 5.73 -5.43
N SER A 369 -37.95 6.89 -4.91
CA SER A 369 -37.85 8.11 -5.71
C SER A 369 -36.81 8.00 -6.83
N ASN A 370 -35.71 7.29 -6.59
CA ASN A 370 -34.66 7.07 -7.60
C ASN A 370 -35.14 6.14 -8.74
N LEU A 371 -35.86 5.09 -8.40
CA LEU A 371 -36.46 4.18 -9.38
C LEU A 371 -37.54 4.88 -10.21
N LEU A 372 -38.42 5.68 -9.58
CA LEU A 372 -39.42 6.46 -10.29
C LEU A 372 -38.78 7.46 -11.26
N LYS A 373 -37.81 8.25 -10.80
CA LYS A 373 -37.09 9.19 -11.66
C LYS A 373 -36.41 8.48 -12.84
N LEU A 374 -35.93 7.25 -12.62
CA LEU A 374 -35.24 6.49 -13.66
C LEU A 374 -36.23 6.03 -14.74
N VAL A 375 -37.37 5.44 -14.40
CA VAL A 375 -38.37 5.03 -15.38
C VAL A 375 -39.00 6.23 -16.10
N GLU A 376 -39.23 7.35 -15.40
CA GLU A 376 -39.67 8.62 -15.98
C GLU A 376 -38.63 9.17 -17.00
N LYS A 377 -37.34 9.20 -16.65
CA LYS A 377 -36.27 9.66 -17.53
C LYS A 377 -36.26 8.94 -18.88
N TYR A 378 -36.60 7.64 -18.89
CA TYR A 378 -36.64 6.84 -20.10
C TYR A 378 -38.03 6.65 -20.68
N ASN A 379 -39.01 7.39 -20.21
CA ASN A 379 -40.41 7.33 -20.67
C ASN A 379 -40.94 5.87 -20.67
N LEU A 380 -40.73 5.18 -19.55
CA LEU A 380 -41.17 3.82 -19.27
C LEU A 380 -42.26 3.86 -18.21
N GLU A 381 -43.03 2.77 -18.10
CA GLU A 381 -43.94 2.55 -16.99
C GLU A 381 -43.23 1.73 -15.90
N PRO A 382 -43.53 1.93 -14.58
CA PRO A 382 -42.90 1.16 -13.51
C PRO A 382 -43.03 -0.36 -13.72
N LYS A 383 -44.14 -0.85 -14.29
CA LYS A 383 -44.32 -2.27 -14.60
C LYS A 383 -43.34 -2.84 -15.65
N ASP A 384 -42.70 -1.97 -16.48
CA ASP A 384 -41.73 -2.38 -17.49
C ASP A 384 -40.40 -2.81 -16.83
N LEU A 385 -40.09 -2.27 -15.62
CA LEU A 385 -38.93 -2.61 -14.81
C LEU A 385 -39.39 -3.38 -13.58
N GLN A 386 -39.10 -4.66 -13.49
CA GLN A 386 -39.44 -5.49 -12.34
C GLN A 386 -38.25 -5.53 -11.37
N LEU A 387 -38.51 -5.70 -10.07
CA LEU A 387 -37.49 -5.67 -9.02
C LEU A 387 -37.34 -7.04 -8.37
N GLU A 388 -36.13 -7.62 -8.42
CA GLU A 388 -35.84 -8.90 -7.78
C GLU A 388 -35.12 -8.68 -6.44
N ILE A 389 -35.64 -9.28 -5.40
CA ILE A 389 -35.21 -9.11 -4.02
C ILE A 389 -34.98 -10.51 -3.43
N THR A 390 -33.78 -10.76 -2.89
CA THR A 390 -33.46 -12.08 -2.30
C THR A 390 -34.21 -12.30 -0.99
N GLU A 391 -34.46 -13.57 -0.67
CA GLU A 391 -35.12 -14.01 0.57
C GLU A 391 -34.54 -13.36 1.83
N THR A 392 -33.21 -13.18 1.90
CA THR A 392 -32.51 -12.65 3.07
C THR A 392 -32.94 -11.23 3.44
N VAL A 393 -33.37 -10.43 2.48
CA VAL A 393 -33.86 -9.04 2.73
C VAL A 393 -35.12 -9.05 3.61
N TYR A 394 -35.96 -10.04 3.46
CA TYR A 394 -37.24 -10.14 4.19
C TYR A 394 -37.09 -10.61 5.64
N THR A 395 -35.90 -11.09 6.06
CA THR A 395 -35.69 -11.64 7.41
C THR A 395 -35.30 -10.61 8.46
N GLU A 396 -34.81 -9.45 8.05
CA GLU A 396 -34.34 -8.37 8.91
C GLU A 396 -35.34 -7.17 8.85
N GLU A 397 -35.51 -6.46 9.97
CA GLU A 397 -36.30 -5.24 10.09
C GLU A 397 -37.60 -5.25 9.25
N LYS A 398 -38.34 -6.35 9.32
CA LYS A 398 -39.51 -6.67 8.47
C LYS A 398 -40.46 -5.50 8.22
N GLN A 399 -40.75 -4.70 9.24
CA GLN A 399 -41.74 -3.61 9.12
C GLN A 399 -41.24 -2.51 8.16
N VAL A 400 -39.98 -2.13 8.24
CA VAL A 400 -39.39 -1.09 7.38
C VAL A 400 -39.34 -1.57 5.94
N ILE A 401 -38.84 -2.79 5.73
CA ILE A 401 -38.71 -3.37 4.39
C ILE A 401 -40.04 -3.59 3.74
N TYR A 402 -41.03 -4.12 4.46
CA TYR A 402 -42.39 -4.31 3.94
C TYR A 402 -43.08 -2.98 3.57
N SER A 403 -42.84 -1.91 4.35
CA SER A 403 -43.33 -0.58 4.00
C SER A 403 -42.74 -0.06 2.69
N ILE A 404 -41.44 -0.20 2.49
CA ILE A 404 -40.76 0.24 1.26
C ILE A 404 -41.22 -0.59 0.05
N ILE A 405 -41.37 -1.91 0.23
CA ILE A 405 -41.87 -2.80 -0.84
C ILE A 405 -43.30 -2.44 -1.21
N SER A 406 -44.18 -2.16 -0.22
CA SER A 406 -45.53 -1.74 -0.49
C SER A 406 -45.58 -0.39 -1.24
N GLU A 407 -44.71 0.57 -0.88
CA GLU A 407 -44.58 1.85 -1.59
C GLU A 407 -44.15 1.63 -3.05
N LEU A 408 -43.24 0.71 -3.30
CA LEU A 408 -42.81 0.32 -4.66
C LEU A 408 -43.95 -0.30 -5.46
N GLN A 409 -44.75 -1.17 -4.84
CA GLN A 409 -45.94 -1.75 -5.47
C GLN A 409 -47.04 -0.70 -5.77
N GLU A 410 -47.27 0.21 -4.84
CA GLU A 410 -48.22 1.35 -5.04
C GLU A 410 -47.74 2.26 -6.18
N ALA A 411 -46.43 2.43 -6.34
CA ALA A 411 -45.83 3.16 -7.46
C ALA A 411 -45.92 2.39 -8.80
N GLY A 412 -46.34 1.12 -8.79
CA GLY A 412 -46.61 0.30 -9.95
C GLY A 412 -45.47 -0.64 -10.35
N PHE A 413 -44.43 -0.77 -9.53
CA PHE A 413 -43.40 -1.78 -9.75
C PHE A 413 -43.90 -3.17 -9.35
N LYS A 414 -43.40 -4.21 -10.04
CA LYS A 414 -43.62 -5.60 -9.65
C LYS A 414 -42.44 -6.13 -8.91
N ILE A 415 -42.68 -6.80 -7.79
CA ILE A 415 -41.68 -7.34 -6.87
C ILE A 415 -41.62 -8.85 -7.02
N LEU A 416 -40.42 -9.35 -7.28
CA LEU A 416 -40.08 -10.77 -7.39
C LEU A 416 -39.21 -11.17 -6.21
N MET A 417 -39.61 -12.22 -5.51
CA MET A 417 -38.72 -12.82 -4.48
C MET A 417 -37.84 -13.87 -5.14
N ASP A 418 -36.52 -13.70 -5.03
CA ASP A 418 -35.53 -14.60 -5.60
C ASP A 418 -34.92 -15.56 -4.56
N ASP A 419 -34.36 -16.67 -5.03
CA ASP A 419 -33.65 -17.70 -4.25
C ASP A 419 -34.48 -18.29 -3.09
N PHE A 420 -35.81 -18.36 -3.24
CA PHE A 420 -36.65 -18.91 -2.19
C PHE A 420 -36.38 -20.41 -1.96
N GLY A 421 -36.08 -20.77 -0.72
CA GLY A 421 -35.77 -22.14 -0.30
C GLY A 421 -34.28 -22.41 -0.09
N SER A 422 -33.41 -21.49 -0.44
CA SER A 422 -31.96 -21.59 -0.17
C SER A 422 -31.58 -21.32 1.28
N GLY A 423 -32.49 -20.72 2.09
CA GLY A 423 -32.25 -20.29 3.46
C GLY A 423 -33.21 -20.92 4.48
N TYR A 424 -33.21 -20.39 5.70
CA TYR A 424 -34.04 -20.83 6.83
C TYR A 424 -35.47 -20.25 6.80
N SER A 425 -35.98 -19.82 5.67
CA SER A 425 -37.28 -19.18 5.62
C SER A 425 -38.44 -20.14 5.83
N SER A 426 -39.28 -19.80 6.80
CA SER A 426 -40.51 -20.54 7.00
C SER A 426 -41.56 -20.11 5.97
N LEU A 427 -42.38 -21.04 5.46
CA LEU A 427 -43.55 -20.77 4.66
C LEU A 427 -44.46 -19.70 5.29
N ASN A 428 -44.39 -19.49 6.61
CA ASN A 428 -45.07 -18.44 7.33
C ASN A 428 -44.66 -17.01 6.89
N MET A 429 -43.44 -16.82 6.39
CA MET A 429 -43.00 -15.52 5.90
C MET A 429 -43.74 -15.13 4.61
N LEU A 430 -44.03 -16.08 3.73
CA LEU A 430 -44.74 -15.83 2.47
C LEU A 430 -46.17 -15.34 2.68
N LYS A 431 -46.81 -15.66 3.82
CA LYS A 431 -48.16 -15.26 4.11
C LYS A 431 -48.32 -13.73 4.19
N ASP A 432 -47.30 -13.06 4.71
CA ASP A 432 -47.35 -11.62 5.00
C ASP A 432 -46.43 -10.80 4.07
N ALA A 433 -45.57 -11.49 3.27
CA ALA A 433 -44.61 -10.81 2.40
C ALA A 433 -45.34 -10.17 1.18
N PRO A 434 -45.17 -8.86 0.93
CA PRO A 434 -45.73 -8.19 -0.23
C PRO A 434 -44.93 -8.52 -1.49
N ILE A 435 -45.25 -9.62 -2.16
CA ILE A 435 -44.57 -10.11 -3.39
C ILE A 435 -45.59 -10.39 -4.48
N ASP A 436 -45.18 -10.19 -5.74
CA ASP A 436 -46.01 -10.49 -6.92
C ASP A 436 -45.65 -11.84 -7.54
N VAL A 437 -44.38 -12.21 -7.48
CA VAL A 437 -43.85 -13.43 -8.08
C VAL A 437 -42.81 -14.09 -7.14
N LEU A 438 -42.89 -15.41 -7.03
CA LEU A 438 -41.96 -16.22 -6.28
C LEU A 438 -41.06 -16.99 -7.23
N LYS A 439 -39.76 -16.86 -7.12
CA LYS A 439 -38.76 -17.67 -7.85
C LYS A 439 -38.22 -18.74 -6.92
N LEU A 440 -38.40 -20.00 -7.28
CA LEU A 440 -37.92 -21.15 -6.53
C LEU A 440 -36.48 -21.44 -6.94
N ASP A 441 -35.57 -21.52 -5.96
CA ASP A 441 -34.24 -22.04 -6.19
C ASP A 441 -34.32 -23.56 -6.39
N MET A 442 -33.68 -24.06 -7.47
CA MET A 442 -33.64 -25.48 -7.81
C MET A 442 -32.31 -26.11 -7.42
N ALA A 443 -31.60 -25.59 -6.39
CA ALA A 443 -30.33 -26.15 -5.89
C ALA A 443 -30.51 -27.54 -5.24
#